data_5f9a922c9ce25c789ceb06c37f7dec82
#
_entry.id   5f9a922c9ce25c789ceb06c37f7dec82
#
_cell.length_a   1.000
_cell.length_b   1.000
_cell.length_c   1.000
_cell.angle_alpha   90.00
_cell.angle_beta   90.00
_cell.angle_gamma   90.00
#
_symmetry.space_group_name_H-M   'P 1'
#
loop_
_entity.id
_entity.type
_entity.pdbx_description
1 polymer ?
#
loop_
_entity_poly.entity_id
_entity_poly.type
_entity_poly.pdbx_seq_one_letter_code
_entity_poly.pdbx_strand_id
1 'polypeptide(L)'
;EYNFFGPTKTTESLRKIASFFDETIQAKTEAVIAKYTAMTDAVIAKYKPMLEGKKVMLYVGGLRPRHVMGAYEDLGMEVIGTGYEFGHGDDYKRTKDEIERSTLIYDDANEYELEAFVKKLRPDLVAAGVKEKYVFQKMGLPFRQMHSWDYSGPYHGYDAFAIFAKDMDLAINSPVWNHTKAPWEKEA
;
A
#
# COMPACT_ATOMS: atom_id res chain seq x y z
N GLU A 1 14.77 10.45 6.82
CA GLU A 1 14.05 9.29 6.33
C GLU A 1 13.81 9.42 4.82
N TYR A 2 14.01 8.34 4.08
CA TYR A 2 13.83 8.27 2.64
C TYR A 2 12.95 7.07 2.32
N ASN A 3 11.98 7.27 1.42
CA ASN A 3 11.02 6.25 1.04
C ASN A 3 11.08 6.01 -0.47
N PHE A 4 11.27 4.76 -0.88
CA PHE A 4 11.33 4.35 -2.29
C PHE A 4 10.16 3.45 -2.67
N PHE A 5 9.06 3.50 -1.94
CA PHE A 5 7.88 2.71 -2.22
C PHE A 5 6.85 3.57 -2.98
N GLY A 6 6.65 3.23 -4.24
CA GLY A 6 5.85 4.02 -5.18
C GLY A 6 6.63 5.14 -5.88
N PRO A 7 6.18 5.56 -7.07
CA PRO A 7 6.89 6.56 -7.90
C PRO A 7 6.95 7.94 -7.25
N THR A 8 5.88 8.41 -6.61
CA THR A 8 5.86 9.71 -5.95
C THR A 8 6.89 9.79 -4.83
N LYS A 9 6.88 8.83 -3.90
CA LYS A 9 7.84 8.80 -2.77
C LYS A 9 9.27 8.55 -3.23
N THR A 10 9.47 7.77 -4.28
CA THR A 10 10.79 7.57 -4.90
C THR A 10 11.34 8.88 -5.46
N THR A 11 10.52 9.64 -6.18
CA THR A 11 10.89 10.94 -6.74
C THR A 11 11.25 11.94 -5.63
N GLU A 12 10.41 12.08 -4.60
CA GLU A 12 10.68 12.95 -3.44
C GLU A 12 12.00 12.60 -2.77
N SER A 13 12.25 11.29 -2.54
CA SER A 13 13.48 10.81 -1.89
C SER A 13 14.73 11.09 -2.73
N LEU A 14 14.67 10.86 -4.04
CA LEU A 14 15.78 11.16 -4.95
C LEU A 14 16.12 12.64 -4.97
N ARG A 15 15.12 13.53 -5.07
CA ARG A 15 15.32 14.98 -5.01
C ARG A 15 15.91 15.42 -3.68
N LYS A 16 15.40 14.88 -2.57
CA LYS A 16 15.92 15.18 -1.24
C LYS A 16 17.38 14.73 -1.08
N ILE A 17 17.75 13.56 -1.60
CA ILE A 17 19.13 13.09 -1.59
C ILE A 17 20.00 13.99 -2.49
N ALA A 18 19.56 14.28 -3.70
CA ALA A 18 20.30 15.12 -4.65
C ALA A 18 20.56 16.53 -4.13
N SER A 19 19.67 17.07 -3.28
CA SER A 19 19.83 18.42 -2.71
C SER A 19 21.06 18.58 -1.81
N PHE A 20 21.69 17.48 -1.38
CA PHE A 20 22.97 17.51 -0.62
C PHE A 20 24.20 17.59 -1.53
N PHE A 21 24.03 17.57 -2.86
CA PHE A 21 25.09 17.54 -3.85
C PHE A 21 25.05 18.76 -4.75
N ASP A 22 26.02 18.87 -5.65
CA ASP A 22 26.16 19.97 -6.59
C ASP A 22 25.04 19.95 -7.68
N GLU A 23 24.96 21.05 -8.44
CA GLU A 23 23.98 21.22 -9.51
C GLU A 23 24.09 20.15 -10.61
N THR A 24 25.28 19.59 -10.82
CA THR A 24 25.51 18.54 -11.82
C THR A 24 24.77 17.26 -11.41
N ILE A 25 24.87 16.89 -10.14
CA ILE A 25 24.18 15.71 -9.58
C ILE A 25 22.67 15.95 -9.57
N GLN A 26 22.23 17.14 -9.18
CA GLN A 26 20.81 17.51 -9.20
C GLN A 26 20.22 17.41 -10.60
N ALA A 27 20.90 17.95 -11.61
CA ALA A 27 20.46 17.86 -13.01
C ALA A 27 20.41 16.41 -13.52
N LYS A 28 21.40 15.58 -13.18
CA LYS A 28 21.40 14.15 -13.52
C LYS A 28 20.25 13.41 -12.85
N THR A 29 19.93 13.76 -11.61
CA THR A 29 18.80 13.19 -10.86
C THR A 29 17.48 13.50 -11.55
N GLU A 30 17.26 14.76 -11.96
CA GLU A 30 16.03 15.12 -12.68
C GLU A 30 15.94 14.39 -14.04
N ALA A 31 17.05 14.18 -14.74
CA ALA A 31 17.06 13.39 -15.97
C ALA A 31 16.66 11.92 -15.74
N VAL A 32 17.11 11.33 -14.64
CA VAL A 32 16.69 9.97 -14.22
C VAL A 32 15.21 9.94 -13.88
N ILE A 33 14.74 10.89 -13.07
CA ILE A 33 13.32 11.01 -12.71
C ILE A 33 12.46 11.12 -13.96
N ALA A 34 12.79 12.03 -14.88
CA ALA A 34 12.05 12.22 -16.13
C ALA A 34 11.97 10.94 -16.98
N LYS A 35 13.08 10.19 -17.07
CA LYS A 35 13.13 8.91 -17.78
C LYS A 35 12.13 7.90 -17.22
N TYR A 36 12.06 7.76 -15.90
CA TYR A 36 11.23 6.76 -15.26
C TYR A 36 9.77 7.21 -15.05
N THR A 37 9.51 8.52 -15.01
CA THR A 37 8.14 9.05 -14.91
C THR A 37 7.28 8.55 -16.08
N ALA A 38 7.75 8.62 -17.30
CA ALA A 38 6.99 8.16 -18.46
C ALA A 38 6.60 6.66 -18.37
N MET A 39 7.48 5.84 -17.80
CA MET A 39 7.20 4.42 -17.59
C MET A 39 6.15 4.22 -16.47
N THR A 40 6.28 4.93 -15.37
CA THR A 40 5.33 4.82 -14.25
C THR A 40 3.96 5.41 -14.60
N ASP A 41 3.91 6.48 -15.38
CA ASP A 41 2.66 7.04 -15.91
C ASP A 41 1.90 6.03 -16.77
N ALA A 42 2.61 5.25 -17.59
CA ALA A 42 1.99 4.17 -18.36
C ALA A 42 1.44 3.05 -17.46
N VAL A 43 2.13 2.72 -16.36
CA VAL A 43 1.64 1.76 -15.35
C VAL A 43 0.39 2.30 -14.66
N ILE A 44 0.42 3.56 -14.22
CA ILE A 44 -0.73 4.22 -13.58
C ILE A 44 -1.92 4.25 -14.54
N ALA A 45 -1.72 4.70 -15.78
CA ALA A 45 -2.78 4.75 -16.79
C ALA A 45 -3.43 3.37 -17.04
N LYS A 46 -2.64 2.29 -16.94
CA LYS A 46 -3.14 0.93 -17.11
C LYS A 46 -3.94 0.43 -15.92
N TYR A 47 -3.46 0.62 -14.69
CA TYR A 47 -4.02 -0.03 -13.51
C TYR A 47 -4.97 0.84 -12.70
N LYS A 48 -4.77 2.17 -12.68
CA LYS A 48 -5.62 3.09 -11.94
C LYS A 48 -7.10 2.96 -12.27
N PRO A 49 -7.55 2.82 -13.53
CA PRO A 49 -8.99 2.68 -13.83
C PRO A 49 -9.65 1.46 -13.16
N MET A 50 -8.88 0.44 -12.79
CA MET A 50 -9.37 -0.78 -12.14
C MET A 50 -9.25 -0.73 -10.61
N LEU A 51 -8.44 0.21 -10.08
CA LEU A 51 -8.07 0.30 -8.67
C LEU A 51 -8.53 1.60 -7.99
N GLU A 52 -8.86 2.63 -8.76
CA GLU A 52 -9.28 3.93 -8.23
C GLU A 52 -10.53 3.80 -7.34
N GLY A 53 -10.47 4.44 -6.17
CA GLY A 53 -11.52 4.38 -5.16
C GLY A 53 -11.62 3.05 -4.40
N LYS A 54 -10.76 2.07 -4.70
CA LYS A 54 -10.68 0.82 -3.93
C LYS A 54 -10.08 1.09 -2.55
N LYS A 55 -10.71 0.53 -1.54
CA LYS A 55 -10.37 0.74 -0.14
C LYS A 55 -9.39 -0.31 0.36
N VAL A 56 -8.30 0.12 0.96
CA VAL A 56 -7.29 -0.78 1.53
C VAL A 56 -7.13 -0.57 3.03
N MET A 57 -7.03 -1.67 3.75
CA MET A 57 -6.69 -1.73 5.17
C MET A 57 -5.31 -2.36 5.32
N LEU A 58 -4.40 -1.66 6.02
CA LEU A 58 -3.00 -2.06 6.23
C LEU A 58 -2.76 -2.50 7.66
N TYR A 59 -2.12 -3.66 7.85
CA TYR A 59 -1.63 -4.10 9.16
C TYR A 59 -0.30 -4.84 9.00
N VAL A 60 0.79 -4.17 9.31
CA VAL A 60 2.14 -4.74 9.11
C VAL A 60 3.06 -4.43 10.28
N GLY A 61 3.91 -5.40 10.63
CA GLY A 61 4.87 -5.30 11.71
C GLY A 61 6.29 -4.97 11.25
N GLY A 62 6.83 -5.78 10.35
CA GLY A 62 8.22 -5.64 9.87
C GLY A 62 8.47 -4.46 8.94
N LEU A 63 7.43 -3.95 8.31
CA LEU A 63 7.44 -2.80 7.43
C LEU A 63 6.61 -1.67 8.05
N ARG A 64 7.06 -0.44 7.97
CA ARG A 64 6.28 0.72 8.45
C ARG A 64 5.09 0.96 7.51
N PRO A 65 3.83 0.88 7.97
CA PRO A 65 2.65 1.10 7.11
C PRO A 65 2.72 2.41 6.32
N ARG A 66 3.16 3.51 6.95
CA ARG A 66 3.30 4.81 6.29
C ARG A 66 4.20 4.80 5.06
N HIS A 67 5.16 3.86 4.99
CA HIS A 67 6.07 3.78 3.84
C HIS A 67 5.40 3.19 2.60
N VAL A 68 4.33 2.41 2.77
CA VAL A 68 3.65 1.76 1.64
C VAL A 68 2.39 2.49 1.19
N MET A 69 1.83 3.38 2.02
CA MET A 69 0.57 4.07 1.71
C MET A 69 0.63 4.83 0.38
N GLY A 70 1.68 5.60 0.14
CA GLY A 70 1.81 6.38 -1.09
C GLY A 70 1.74 5.57 -2.39
N ALA A 71 2.16 4.31 -2.39
CA ALA A 71 2.04 3.46 -3.59
C ALA A 71 0.59 3.06 -3.89
N TYR A 72 -0.26 2.91 -2.87
CA TYR A 72 -1.70 2.72 -3.07
C TYR A 72 -2.35 4.01 -3.58
N GLU A 73 -1.98 5.15 -3.02
CA GLU A 73 -2.46 6.47 -3.43
C GLU A 73 -2.05 6.81 -4.87
N ASP A 74 -0.84 6.44 -5.31
CA ASP A 74 -0.38 6.58 -6.70
C ASP A 74 -1.31 5.82 -7.69
N LEU A 75 -1.99 4.76 -7.23
CA LEU A 75 -2.99 4.00 -8.00
C LEU A 75 -4.43 4.51 -7.79
N GLY A 76 -4.62 5.58 -7.01
CA GLY A 76 -5.94 6.12 -6.69
C GLY A 76 -6.72 5.31 -5.67
N MET A 77 -6.08 4.40 -4.94
CA MET A 77 -6.69 3.64 -3.85
C MET A 77 -6.76 4.47 -2.57
N GLU A 78 -7.73 4.16 -1.72
CA GLU A 78 -7.95 4.85 -0.44
C GLU A 78 -7.44 4.00 0.73
N VAL A 79 -6.49 4.52 1.52
CA VAL A 79 -6.07 3.87 2.77
C VAL A 79 -7.05 4.24 3.88
N ILE A 80 -7.98 3.34 4.20
CA ILE A 80 -9.05 3.59 5.18
C ILE A 80 -8.72 3.12 6.60
N GLY A 81 -7.68 2.31 6.74
CA GLY A 81 -7.18 1.85 8.03
C GLY A 81 -5.70 1.50 7.94
N THR A 82 -4.94 1.85 8.97
CA THR A 82 -3.52 1.55 9.05
C THR A 82 -3.14 1.18 10.47
N GLY A 83 -2.32 0.15 10.64
CA GLY A 83 -1.95 -0.33 11.94
C GLY A 83 -0.55 -0.91 12.00
N TYR A 84 0.00 -0.89 13.19
CA TYR A 84 1.30 -1.43 13.52
C TYR A 84 1.16 -2.66 14.40
N GLU A 85 1.94 -3.69 14.10
CA GLU A 85 2.15 -4.81 15.01
C GLU A 85 3.19 -4.46 16.09
N PHE A 86 4.18 -3.61 15.74
CA PHE A 86 5.27 -3.17 16.62
C PHE A 86 5.57 -1.67 16.43
N GLY A 87 4.60 -0.79 16.73
CA GLY A 87 4.78 0.65 16.60
C GLY A 87 5.40 1.31 17.83
N HIS A 88 6.17 2.36 17.60
CA HIS A 88 6.66 3.27 18.64
C HIS A 88 5.88 4.58 18.60
N GLY A 89 5.91 5.35 19.68
CA GLY A 89 5.15 6.60 19.79
C GLY A 89 5.40 7.63 18.70
N ASP A 90 6.61 7.70 18.13
CA ASP A 90 6.94 8.58 17.02
C ASP A 90 6.46 8.04 15.65
N ASP A 91 6.30 6.73 15.48
CA ASP A 91 5.69 6.15 14.29
C ASP A 91 4.26 6.63 14.11
N TYR A 92 3.49 6.68 15.20
CA TYR A 92 2.10 7.17 15.17
C TYR A 92 2.02 8.67 14.87
N LYS A 93 2.96 9.47 15.42
CA LYS A 93 3.01 10.90 15.11
C LYS A 93 3.23 11.13 13.62
N ARG A 94 4.23 10.47 13.03
CA ARG A 94 4.55 10.58 11.60
C ARG A 94 3.43 10.04 10.71
N THR A 95 2.77 8.95 11.12
CA THR A 95 1.63 8.41 10.38
C THR A 95 0.48 9.40 10.32
N LYS A 96 0.20 10.12 11.42
CA LYS A 96 -0.87 11.13 11.47
C LYS A 96 -0.65 12.29 10.50
N ASP A 97 0.59 12.59 10.18
CA ASP A 97 0.93 13.67 9.25
C ASP A 97 0.74 13.25 7.77
N GLU A 98 0.64 11.94 7.51
CA GLU A 98 0.55 11.37 6.16
C GLU A 98 -0.83 10.77 5.82
N ILE A 99 -1.80 10.81 6.72
CA ILE A 99 -3.11 10.18 6.51
C ILE A 99 -4.25 11.18 6.51
N GLU A 100 -5.34 10.81 5.84
CA GLU A 100 -6.61 11.51 5.94
C GLU A 100 -7.21 11.37 7.36
N ARG A 101 -7.95 12.38 7.82
CA ARG A 101 -8.59 12.37 9.15
C ARG A 101 -9.56 11.21 9.36
N SER A 102 -10.10 10.66 8.29
CA SER A 102 -11.03 9.53 8.30
C SER A 102 -10.34 8.18 8.43
N THR A 103 -9.03 8.11 8.23
CA THR A 103 -8.28 6.85 8.32
C THR A 103 -8.19 6.38 9.77
N LEU A 104 -8.63 5.15 10.02
CA LEU A 104 -8.52 4.52 11.32
C LEU A 104 -7.06 4.12 11.60
N ILE A 105 -6.53 4.52 12.76
CA ILE A 105 -5.24 4.03 13.25
C ILE A 105 -5.49 3.03 14.38
N TYR A 106 -4.84 1.86 14.30
CA TYR A 106 -4.89 0.82 15.34
C TYR A 106 -3.48 0.30 15.65
N ASP A 107 -3.32 -0.29 16.82
CA ASP A 107 -2.05 -0.73 17.37
C ASP A 107 -2.18 -2.12 17.96
N ASP A 108 -1.20 -2.98 17.71
CA ASP A 108 -1.08 -4.34 18.27
C ASP A 108 -2.42 -5.09 18.33
N ALA A 109 -3.17 -5.03 17.23
CA ALA A 109 -4.50 -5.61 17.16
C ALA A 109 -4.42 -7.13 17.00
N ASN A 110 -5.20 -7.86 17.77
CA ASN A 110 -5.35 -9.29 17.61
C ASN A 110 -6.32 -9.65 16.46
N GLU A 111 -6.36 -10.91 16.06
CA GLU A 111 -7.19 -11.38 14.94
C GLU A 111 -8.68 -11.03 15.09
N TYR A 112 -9.22 -11.13 16.32
CA TYR A 112 -10.63 -10.81 16.60
C TYR A 112 -10.93 -9.32 16.39
N GLU A 113 -10.02 -8.45 16.85
CA GLU A 113 -10.14 -7.01 16.63
C GLU A 113 -10.00 -6.65 15.16
N LEU A 114 -9.05 -7.28 14.44
CA LEU A 114 -8.87 -7.08 13.00
C LEU A 114 -10.13 -7.51 12.22
N GLU A 115 -10.78 -8.62 12.59
CA GLU A 115 -12.07 -9.01 12.02
C GLU A 115 -13.16 -7.94 12.26
N ALA A 116 -13.22 -7.38 13.47
CA ALA A 116 -14.18 -6.33 13.78
C ALA A 116 -13.93 -5.05 12.99
N PHE A 117 -12.65 -4.66 12.83
CA PHE A 117 -12.27 -3.50 12.00
C PHE A 117 -12.63 -3.72 10.53
N VAL A 118 -12.33 -4.89 9.99
CA VAL A 118 -12.68 -5.24 8.60
C VAL A 118 -14.19 -5.21 8.37
N LYS A 119 -14.99 -5.76 9.26
CA LYS A 119 -16.46 -5.71 9.19
C LYS A 119 -17.00 -4.27 9.22
N LYS A 120 -16.36 -3.39 10.00
CA LYS A 120 -16.72 -1.98 10.12
C LYS A 120 -16.27 -1.16 8.91
N LEU A 121 -15.03 -1.34 8.47
CA LEU A 121 -14.40 -0.55 7.40
C LEU A 121 -14.78 -1.03 6.00
N ARG A 122 -15.08 -2.32 5.85
CA ARG A 122 -15.44 -2.97 4.58
C ARG A 122 -14.43 -2.68 3.46
N PRO A 123 -13.13 -3.03 3.65
CA PRO A 123 -12.11 -2.81 2.65
C PRO A 123 -12.31 -3.70 1.42
N ASP A 124 -11.83 -3.24 0.26
CA ASP A 124 -11.70 -4.07 -0.95
C ASP A 124 -10.45 -4.95 -0.91
N LEU A 125 -9.45 -4.56 -0.10
CA LEU A 125 -8.20 -5.28 0.09
C LEU A 125 -7.72 -5.18 1.53
N VAL A 126 -7.28 -6.29 2.10
CA VAL A 126 -6.47 -6.29 3.32
C VAL A 126 -5.03 -6.61 2.95
N ALA A 127 -4.11 -5.73 3.33
CA ALA A 127 -2.68 -5.90 3.15
C ALA A 127 -1.99 -6.01 4.52
N ALA A 128 -1.52 -7.22 4.84
CA ALA A 128 -1.04 -7.54 6.18
C ALA A 128 0.09 -8.60 6.15
N GLY A 129 0.44 -9.13 7.30
CA GLY A 129 1.39 -10.24 7.44
C GLY A 129 0.81 -11.58 6.97
N VAL A 130 1.67 -12.58 6.89
CA VAL A 130 1.26 -13.92 6.43
C VAL A 130 0.31 -14.61 7.41
N LYS A 131 0.37 -14.28 8.69
CA LYS A 131 -0.51 -14.86 9.74
C LYS A 131 -1.97 -14.51 9.48
N GLU A 132 -2.24 -13.27 9.15
CA GLU A 132 -3.58 -12.71 8.97
C GLU A 132 -4.25 -13.21 7.67
N LYS A 133 -3.49 -13.72 6.72
CA LYS A 133 -3.96 -14.23 5.44
C LYS A 133 -5.15 -15.19 5.57
N TYR A 134 -5.02 -16.15 6.47
CA TYR A 134 -6.02 -17.22 6.58
C TYR A 134 -7.35 -16.73 7.13
N VAL A 135 -7.32 -15.78 8.06
CA VAL A 135 -8.52 -15.16 8.64
C VAL A 135 -9.29 -14.42 7.55
N PHE A 136 -8.63 -13.52 6.84
CA PHE A 136 -9.31 -12.68 5.85
C PHE A 136 -9.74 -13.43 4.60
N GLN A 137 -8.94 -14.40 4.13
CA GLN A 137 -9.37 -15.23 2.99
C GLN A 137 -10.55 -16.13 3.33
N LYS A 138 -10.66 -16.65 4.58
CA LYS A 138 -11.87 -17.37 5.05
C LYS A 138 -13.10 -16.47 5.10
N MET A 139 -12.92 -15.18 5.33
CA MET A 139 -13.98 -14.18 5.27
C MET A 139 -14.38 -13.83 3.81
N GLY A 140 -13.69 -14.34 2.82
CA GLY A 140 -13.95 -14.02 1.41
C GLY A 140 -13.39 -12.66 0.97
N LEU A 141 -12.34 -12.19 1.64
CA LEU A 141 -11.72 -10.88 1.35
C LEU A 141 -10.44 -11.04 0.51
N PRO A 142 -10.24 -10.18 -0.48
CA PRO A 142 -8.96 -10.02 -1.14
C PRO A 142 -7.86 -9.72 -0.12
N PHE A 143 -6.75 -10.42 -0.26
CA PHE A 143 -5.63 -10.31 0.64
C PHE A 143 -4.31 -10.22 -0.11
N ARG A 144 -3.43 -9.32 0.32
CA ARG A 144 -2.05 -9.27 -0.16
C ARG A 144 -1.07 -9.26 1.01
N GLN A 145 -0.12 -10.17 0.95
CA GLN A 145 0.96 -10.21 1.93
C GLN A 145 1.95 -9.07 1.67
N MET A 146 2.25 -8.28 2.71
CA MET A 146 3.12 -7.10 2.66
C MET A 146 4.25 -7.14 3.70
N HIS A 147 4.38 -8.25 4.45
CA HIS A 147 5.35 -8.37 5.52
C HIS A 147 6.76 -8.71 5.01
N SER A 148 6.85 -9.57 4.02
CA SER A 148 8.11 -9.96 3.40
C SER A 148 7.96 -10.09 1.88
N TRP A 149 9.06 -9.91 1.17
CA TRP A 149 9.11 -9.97 -0.29
C TRP A 149 9.40 -11.38 -0.82
N ASP A 150 9.50 -12.38 0.04
CA ASP A 150 9.75 -13.77 -0.35
C ASP A 150 8.61 -14.37 -1.19
N TYR A 151 7.40 -13.82 -1.03
CA TYR A 151 6.19 -14.28 -1.70
C TYR A 151 5.64 -13.28 -2.72
N SER A 152 6.22 -12.08 -2.80
CA SER A 152 5.77 -11.00 -3.66
C SER A 152 6.83 -9.92 -3.79
N GLY A 153 6.73 -9.10 -4.81
CA GLY A 153 7.70 -8.03 -5.05
C GLY A 153 8.82 -8.46 -6.01
N PRO A 154 9.88 -7.68 -6.10
CA PRO A 154 10.16 -6.46 -5.32
C PRO A 154 9.18 -5.32 -5.65
N TYR A 155 8.99 -4.37 -4.70
CA TYR A 155 8.04 -3.26 -4.87
C TYR A 155 8.70 -1.87 -4.77
N HIS A 156 10.00 -1.80 -4.49
CA HIS A 156 10.73 -0.53 -4.34
C HIS A 156 11.23 0.04 -5.66
N GLY A 157 11.23 1.35 -5.76
CA GLY A 157 11.68 2.09 -6.93
C GLY A 157 10.64 2.11 -8.07
N TYR A 158 11.02 2.72 -9.17
CA TYR A 158 10.13 2.90 -10.32
C TYR A 158 9.80 1.58 -11.03
N ASP A 159 10.82 0.76 -11.31
CA ASP A 159 10.64 -0.49 -12.07
C ASP A 159 9.71 -1.48 -11.35
N ALA A 160 9.84 -1.57 -10.05
CA ALA A 160 9.08 -2.49 -9.23
C ALA A 160 7.63 -2.07 -9.00
N PHE A 161 7.29 -0.80 -9.27
CA PHE A 161 5.92 -0.31 -9.15
C PHE A 161 4.95 -1.01 -10.10
N ALA A 162 5.41 -1.43 -11.27
CA ALA A 162 4.61 -2.22 -12.21
C ALA A 162 4.21 -3.58 -11.62
N ILE A 163 5.11 -4.21 -10.83
CA ILE A 163 4.84 -5.46 -10.14
C ILE A 163 3.82 -5.22 -9.02
N PHE A 164 4.00 -4.16 -8.24
CA PHE A 164 3.06 -3.77 -7.19
C PHE A 164 1.65 -3.55 -7.75
N ALA A 165 1.51 -2.71 -8.79
CA ALA A 165 0.22 -2.42 -9.40
C ALA A 165 -0.48 -3.67 -9.95
N LYS A 166 0.27 -4.54 -10.65
CA LYS A 166 -0.23 -5.83 -11.12
C LYS A 166 -0.71 -6.72 -9.98
N ASP A 167 0.04 -6.78 -8.90
CA ASP A 167 -0.27 -7.63 -7.75
C ASP A 167 -1.51 -7.16 -6.99
N MET A 168 -1.74 -5.83 -6.92
CA MET A 168 -2.96 -5.26 -6.34
C MET A 168 -4.17 -5.57 -7.22
N ASP A 169 -4.05 -5.40 -8.53
CA ASP A 169 -5.09 -5.75 -9.48
C ASP A 169 -5.46 -7.24 -9.40
N LEU A 170 -4.47 -8.12 -9.43
CA LEU A 170 -4.69 -9.57 -9.30
C LEU A 170 -5.33 -9.96 -7.96
N ALA A 171 -4.99 -9.26 -6.88
CA ALA A 171 -5.58 -9.55 -5.57
C ALA A 171 -7.06 -9.15 -5.50
N ILE A 172 -7.40 -7.95 -6.00
CA ILE A 172 -8.75 -7.37 -5.89
C ILE A 172 -9.69 -7.90 -6.96
N ASN A 173 -9.22 -7.94 -8.22
CA ASN A 173 -10.05 -8.23 -9.38
C ASN A 173 -9.98 -9.72 -9.83
N SER A 174 -9.44 -10.61 -8.97
CA SER A 174 -9.41 -12.04 -9.26
C SER A 174 -10.81 -12.61 -9.44
N PRO A 175 -11.06 -13.39 -10.52
CA PRO A 175 -12.35 -14.07 -10.72
C PRO A 175 -12.76 -15.00 -9.57
N VAL A 176 -11.85 -15.39 -8.69
CA VAL A 176 -12.17 -16.24 -7.53
C VAL A 176 -13.20 -15.58 -6.61
N TRP A 177 -13.22 -14.26 -6.54
CA TRP A 177 -14.15 -13.51 -5.70
C TRP A 177 -15.60 -13.56 -6.21
N ASN A 178 -15.84 -14.02 -7.44
CA ASN A 178 -17.18 -14.33 -7.93
C ASN A 178 -17.79 -15.56 -7.25
N HIS A 179 -16.98 -16.41 -6.64
CA HIS A 179 -17.38 -17.63 -5.94
C HIS A 179 -17.38 -17.50 -4.42
N THR A 180 -16.85 -16.41 -3.88
CA THR A 180 -16.82 -16.12 -2.45
C THR A 180 -17.41 -14.75 -2.19
N LYS A 181 -18.02 -14.57 -1.04
CA LYS A 181 -18.62 -13.28 -0.65
C LYS A 181 -18.12 -12.85 0.71
N ALA A 182 -17.86 -11.56 0.85
CA ALA A 182 -17.53 -10.96 2.13
C ALA A 182 -18.72 -11.11 3.12
N PRO A 183 -18.47 -11.08 4.44
CA PRO A 183 -19.53 -11.27 5.45
C PRO A 183 -20.71 -10.33 5.29
N TRP A 184 -20.46 -9.07 4.98
CA TRP A 184 -21.49 -8.04 4.78
C TRP A 184 -22.29 -8.18 3.48
N GLU A 185 -21.81 -8.96 2.50
CA GLU A 185 -22.56 -9.29 1.28
C GLU A 185 -23.49 -10.49 1.47
N LYS A 186 -23.28 -11.25 2.54
CA LYS A 186 -24.12 -12.41 2.92
C LYS A 186 -25.33 -12.00 3.75
N GLU A 187 -25.28 -10.81 4.34
CA GLU A 187 -26.32 -10.26 5.23
C GLU A 187 -27.33 -9.40 4.43
N ALA A 188 -27.09 -9.17 3.16
CA ALA A 188 -27.97 -8.43 2.23
C ALA A 188 -28.82 -9.40 1.40
#